data_8fae656d942a0ff9b6d547df919200d4
#
_entry.id   8fae656d942a0ff9b6d547df919200d4
#
_cell.length_a   1.000
_cell.length_b   1.000
_cell.length_c   1.000
_cell.angle_alpha   90.00
_cell.angle_beta   90.00
_cell.angle_gamma   90.00
#
_symmetry.space_group_name_H-M   'P 1'
#
loop_
_entity.id
_entity.type
_entity.pdbx_description
1 polymer ?
#
loop_
_entity_poly.entity_id
_entity_poly.type
_entity_poly.pdbx_seq_one_letter_code
_entity_poly.pdbx_strand_id
1 'polypeptide(L)'
;MERRDRLLLGLQYVLGRIAVALTAPLCFLFVRLMGYRIRDLKRIRSEVKRMYRAYDGPWIVCPNHLTMIDSLVISYGMFSLADHILLFRRVLWNLPERKNFQRNLSLALICYLAKCLPVDRGGSREGLQRLLEKCYRVLDWGQGLMIFPEGGRSRTGRVDRENFSYGVGRFLDEKSRCRVMLVYLRGDGQAAFGSIPRFGEHFTMTVEEFDPGGVDGGGLRVQREYARRIVERLAGMEDEYFAGRG
;
A
#
# COMPACT_ATOMS: atom_id res chain seq x y z
N MET A 1 6.67 -7.43 -21.00
CA MET A 1 7.84 -7.35 -20.08
C MET A 1 9.03 -8.14 -20.66
N GLU A 2 10.17 -7.51 -20.77
CA GLU A 2 11.41 -8.14 -21.25
C GLU A 2 11.88 -9.29 -20.34
N ARG A 3 12.64 -10.26 -20.92
CA ARG A 3 13.18 -11.42 -20.16
C ARG A 3 14.05 -10.96 -18.99
N ARG A 4 14.87 -9.92 -19.20
CA ARG A 4 15.74 -9.32 -18.17
C ARG A 4 14.93 -8.79 -16.99
N ASP A 5 13.87 -8.00 -17.25
CA ASP A 5 13.02 -7.44 -16.20
C ASP A 5 12.29 -8.51 -15.38
N ARG A 6 11.87 -9.61 -16.04
CA ARG A 6 11.30 -10.77 -15.35
C ARG A 6 12.28 -11.43 -14.38
N LEU A 7 13.51 -11.63 -14.84
CA LEU A 7 14.57 -12.23 -14.02
C LEU A 7 14.91 -11.33 -12.83
N LEU A 8 15.07 -10.01 -13.05
CA LEU A 8 15.38 -9.06 -11.98
C LEU A 8 14.25 -8.97 -10.95
N LEU A 9 12.99 -8.98 -11.37
CA LEU A 9 11.85 -8.99 -10.45
C LEU A 9 11.80 -10.28 -9.62
N GLY A 10 12.06 -11.44 -10.27
CA GLY A 10 12.17 -12.73 -9.59
C GLY A 10 13.31 -12.75 -8.58
N LEU A 11 14.49 -12.23 -8.96
CA LEU A 11 15.64 -12.11 -8.07
C LEU A 11 15.32 -11.19 -6.87
N GLN A 12 14.69 -10.04 -7.10
CA GLN A 12 14.24 -9.15 -6.01
C GLN A 12 13.34 -9.88 -5.02
N TYR A 13 12.37 -10.67 -5.52
CA TYR A 13 11.48 -11.45 -4.66
C TYR A 13 12.24 -12.48 -3.82
N VAL A 14 13.17 -13.24 -4.43
CA VAL A 14 13.98 -14.25 -3.74
C VAL A 14 14.87 -13.62 -2.68
N LEU A 15 15.59 -12.55 -3.04
CA LEU A 15 16.44 -11.82 -2.09
C LEU A 15 15.63 -11.22 -0.93
N GLY A 16 14.45 -10.63 -1.21
CA GLY A 16 13.54 -10.15 -0.19
C GLY A 16 13.03 -11.27 0.72
N ARG A 17 12.72 -12.45 0.14
CA ARG A 17 12.27 -13.62 0.90
C ARG A 17 13.34 -14.15 1.88
N ILE A 18 14.61 -14.07 1.48
CA ILE A 18 15.74 -14.44 2.36
C ILE A 18 15.94 -13.35 3.42
N ALA A 19 15.97 -12.09 2.99
CA ALA A 19 16.27 -10.95 3.84
C ALA A 19 15.16 -10.63 4.85
N VAL A 20 13.91 -11.10 4.65
CA VAL A 20 12.77 -10.78 5.52
C VAL A 20 12.98 -11.22 6.96
N ALA A 21 13.74 -12.30 7.18
CA ALA A 21 14.09 -12.78 8.53
C ALA A 21 14.90 -11.75 9.35
N LEU A 22 15.60 -10.83 8.66
CA LEU A 22 16.33 -9.72 9.27
C LEU A 22 15.56 -8.39 9.16
N THR A 23 15.04 -8.08 7.98
CA THR A 23 14.41 -6.77 7.72
C THR A 23 13.09 -6.60 8.45
N ALA A 24 12.26 -7.64 8.58
CA ALA A 24 11.00 -7.54 9.30
C ALA A 24 11.21 -7.29 10.82
N PRO A 25 12.08 -8.03 11.57
CA PRO A 25 12.38 -7.69 12.95
C PRO A 25 12.88 -6.26 13.13
N LEU A 26 13.75 -5.76 12.25
CA LEU A 26 14.24 -4.37 12.29
C LEU A 26 13.12 -3.36 12.11
N CYS A 27 12.21 -3.58 11.16
CA CYS A 27 11.02 -2.73 10.96
C CYS A 27 10.09 -2.76 12.17
N PHE A 28 9.86 -3.93 12.76
CA PHE A 28 9.03 -4.08 13.96
C PHE A 28 9.68 -3.41 15.18
N LEU A 29 10.99 -3.55 15.32
CA LEU A 29 11.76 -2.87 16.37
C LEU A 29 11.66 -1.35 16.19
N PHE A 30 11.83 -0.83 14.98
CA PHE A 30 11.67 0.60 14.70
C PHE A 30 10.30 1.12 15.14
N VAL A 31 9.19 0.45 14.74
CA VAL A 31 7.83 0.83 15.15
C VAL A 31 7.69 0.86 16.67
N ARG A 32 8.27 -0.12 17.36
CA ARG A 32 8.26 -0.20 18.83
C ARG A 32 9.11 0.88 19.50
N LEU A 33 10.32 1.13 19.00
CA LEU A 33 11.22 2.17 19.51
C LEU A 33 10.63 3.56 19.33
N MET A 34 9.89 3.80 18.22
CA MET A 34 9.13 5.04 18.02
C MET A 34 7.90 5.14 18.94
N GLY A 35 7.61 4.11 19.76
CA GLY A 35 6.46 4.08 20.65
C GLY A 35 5.11 4.01 19.94
N TYR A 36 5.09 3.64 18.65
CA TYR A 36 3.86 3.58 17.85
C TYR A 36 2.94 2.46 18.32
N ARG A 37 1.69 2.79 18.50
CA ARG A 37 0.65 1.85 18.93
C ARG A 37 -0.54 1.94 17.97
N ILE A 38 -1.05 0.79 17.53
CA ILE A 38 -2.28 0.71 16.73
C ILE A 38 -3.37 0.13 17.63
N ARG A 39 -4.50 0.84 17.72
CA ARG A 39 -5.68 0.39 18.48
C ARG A 39 -6.22 -0.88 17.87
N ASP A 40 -6.70 -1.78 18.71
CA ASP A 40 -7.34 -3.05 18.30
C ASP A 40 -6.51 -3.88 17.32
N LEU A 41 -5.17 -3.83 17.42
CA LEU A 41 -4.23 -4.50 16.51
C LEU A 41 -4.55 -5.98 16.28
N LYS A 42 -5.00 -6.70 17.32
CA LYS A 42 -5.37 -8.12 17.21
C LYS A 42 -6.59 -8.30 16.32
N ARG A 43 -7.60 -7.43 16.47
CA ARG A 43 -8.82 -7.44 15.66
C ARG A 43 -8.50 -7.16 14.19
N ILE A 44 -7.73 -6.12 13.90
CA ILE A 44 -7.30 -5.77 12.54
C ILE A 44 -6.61 -6.95 11.87
N ARG A 45 -5.62 -7.55 12.53
CA ARG A 45 -4.91 -8.74 11.99
C ARG A 45 -5.83 -9.94 11.77
N SER A 46 -6.82 -10.14 12.64
CA SER A 46 -7.82 -11.20 12.48
C SER A 46 -8.70 -10.95 11.25
N GLU A 47 -9.13 -9.71 11.02
CA GLU A 47 -9.92 -9.31 9.84
C GLU A 47 -9.11 -9.50 8.55
N VAL A 48 -7.87 -9.02 8.50
CA VAL A 48 -6.97 -9.24 7.35
C VAL A 48 -6.77 -10.73 7.08
N LYS A 49 -6.53 -11.54 8.13
CA LYS A 49 -6.39 -13.00 7.97
C LYS A 49 -7.67 -13.64 7.43
N ARG A 50 -8.85 -13.18 7.87
CA ARG A 50 -10.15 -13.65 7.37
C ARG A 50 -10.29 -13.35 5.87
N MET A 51 -9.97 -12.13 5.43
CA MET A 51 -10.01 -11.73 4.02
C MET A 51 -9.08 -12.61 3.17
N TYR A 52 -7.82 -12.82 3.61
CA TYR A 52 -6.88 -13.70 2.89
C TYR A 52 -7.24 -15.18 2.92
N ARG A 53 -8.03 -15.66 3.91
CA ARG A 53 -8.58 -17.02 3.91
C ARG A 53 -9.73 -17.16 2.92
N ALA A 54 -10.56 -16.12 2.80
CA ALA A 54 -11.67 -16.10 1.85
C ALA A 54 -11.18 -15.97 0.39
N TYR A 55 -10.04 -15.27 0.19
CA TYR A 55 -9.45 -15.07 -1.13
C TYR A 55 -7.93 -14.94 -1.04
N ASP A 56 -7.20 -15.97 -1.49
CA ASP A 56 -5.71 -15.98 -1.52
C ASP A 56 -5.15 -15.51 -2.88
N GLY A 57 -5.90 -14.70 -3.62
CA GLY A 57 -5.51 -14.10 -4.89
C GLY A 57 -4.90 -12.71 -4.73
N PRO A 58 -4.72 -12.00 -5.86
CA PRO A 58 -4.12 -10.68 -5.82
C PRO A 58 -5.04 -9.65 -5.17
N TRP A 59 -4.48 -8.93 -4.20
CA TRP A 59 -5.14 -7.79 -3.55
C TRP A 59 -4.54 -6.47 -4.01
N ILE A 60 -5.38 -5.49 -4.25
CA ILE A 60 -4.99 -4.08 -4.38
C ILE A 60 -5.39 -3.40 -3.08
N VAL A 61 -4.40 -3.09 -2.25
CA VAL A 61 -4.61 -2.40 -0.97
C VAL A 61 -4.49 -0.91 -1.21
N CYS A 62 -5.55 -0.17 -0.90
CA CYS A 62 -5.67 1.26 -1.13
C CYS A 62 -5.77 2.01 0.20
N PRO A 63 -4.67 2.51 0.76
CA PRO A 63 -4.70 3.33 1.96
C PRO A 63 -4.81 4.83 1.65
N ASN A 64 -5.28 5.61 2.65
CA ASN A 64 -5.04 7.05 2.68
C ASN A 64 -3.55 7.34 2.96
N HIS A 65 -3.08 8.56 2.66
CA HIS A 65 -1.64 8.89 2.72
C HIS A 65 -1.35 10.21 3.45
N LEU A 66 -0.73 10.11 4.62
CA LEU A 66 -0.37 11.27 5.45
C LEU A 66 1.14 11.40 5.69
N THR A 67 1.88 10.29 5.79
CA THR A 67 3.32 10.31 6.11
C THR A 67 4.15 9.44 5.17
N MET A 68 5.47 9.64 5.15
CA MET A 68 6.36 8.82 4.32
C MET A 68 6.44 7.36 4.74
N ILE A 69 6.08 7.04 5.99
CA ILE A 69 6.19 5.70 6.55
C ILE A 69 4.84 5.00 6.74
N ASP A 70 3.75 5.54 6.17
CA ASP A 70 2.42 4.92 6.29
C ASP A 70 2.42 3.46 5.83
N SER A 71 3.10 3.14 4.73
CA SER A 71 3.20 1.77 4.24
C SER A 71 3.85 0.82 5.25
N LEU A 72 4.84 1.30 6.02
CA LEU A 72 5.47 0.52 7.08
C LEU A 72 4.50 0.28 8.25
N VAL A 73 3.81 1.34 8.71
CA VAL A 73 2.84 1.26 9.81
C VAL A 73 1.66 0.37 9.43
N ILE A 74 1.16 0.51 8.20
CA ILE A 74 0.08 -0.34 7.65
C ILE A 74 0.53 -1.80 7.58
N SER A 75 1.71 -2.09 7.04
CA SER A 75 2.24 -3.44 6.96
C SER A 75 2.39 -4.08 8.35
N TYR A 76 2.89 -3.31 9.33
CA TYR A 76 2.95 -3.72 10.73
C TYR A 76 1.55 -4.00 11.32
N GLY A 77 0.55 -3.18 10.98
CA GLY A 77 -0.83 -3.34 11.42
C GLY A 77 -1.51 -4.57 10.83
N MET A 78 -1.32 -4.80 9.53
CA MET A 78 -1.96 -5.91 8.80
C MET A 78 -1.38 -7.28 9.15
N PHE A 79 -0.06 -7.37 9.30
CA PHE A 79 0.66 -8.63 9.42
C PHE A 79 1.48 -8.69 10.72
N SER A 80 1.49 -9.83 11.38
CA SER A 80 2.42 -10.09 12.49
C SER A 80 3.85 -10.34 11.97
N LEU A 81 4.84 -10.31 12.85
CA LEU A 81 6.21 -10.67 12.49
C LEU A 81 6.30 -12.08 11.89
N ALA A 82 5.57 -13.03 12.48
CA ALA A 82 5.49 -14.39 11.96
C ALA A 82 4.85 -14.42 10.55
N ASP A 83 3.80 -13.62 10.31
CA ASP A 83 3.17 -13.55 8.98
C ASP A 83 4.14 -12.99 7.94
N HIS A 84 4.97 -11.97 8.28
CA HIS A 84 6.01 -11.45 7.37
C HIS A 84 7.02 -12.54 6.97
N ILE A 85 7.45 -13.35 7.92
CA ILE A 85 8.46 -14.39 7.70
C ILE A 85 7.86 -15.61 7.00
N LEU A 86 6.72 -16.11 7.48
CA LEU A 86 6.14 -17.37 6.99
C LEU A 86 5.26 -17.19 5.76
N LEU A 87 4.57 -16.04 5.66
CA LEU A 87 3.62 -15.73 4.60
C LEU A 87 4.11 -14.56 3.72
N PHE A 88 5.41 -14.49 3.43
CA PHE A 88 6.04 -13.40 2.67
C PHE A 88 5.34 -13.12 1.33
N ARG A 89 4.72 -14.12 0.71
CA ARG A 89 3.93 -13.95 -0.51
C ARG A 89 2.79 -12.95 -0.32
N ARG A 90 2.15 -12.91 0.88
CA ARG A 90 1.04 -12.01 1.21
C ARG A 90 1.47 -10.59 1.57
N VAL A 91 2.76 -10.39 1.93
CA VAL A 91 3.31 -9.05 2.15
C VAL A 91 3.25 -8.28 0.83
N LEU A 92 2.73 -7.06 0.90
CA LEU A 92 2.40 -6.27 -0.28
C LEU A 92 3.64 -5.68 -0.95
N TRP A 93 3.59 -5.54 -2.25
CA TRP A 93 4.54 -4.72 -3.00
C TRP A 93 4.13 -3.26 -2.91
N ASN A 94 5.08 -2.38 -2.61
CA ASN A 94 4.87 -0.95 -2.47
C ASN A 94 5.41 -0.19 -3.69
N LEU A 95 4.78 0.96 -3.99
CA LEU A 95 5.14 1.82 -5.11
C LEU A 95 5.62 3.20 -4.60
N PRO A 96 6.77 3.29 -3.90
CA PRO A 96 7.26 4.55 -3.38
C PRO A 96 7.85 5.41 -4.50
N GLU A 97 7.75 6.75 -4.34
CA GLU A 97 8.42 7.67 -5.24
C GLU A 97 9.94 7.57 -5.09
N ARG A 98 10.63 7.38 -6.22
CA ARG A 98 12.08 7.17 -6.31
C ARG A 98 12.88 8.25 -5.58
N LYS A 99 12.51 9.51 -5.72
CA LYS A 99 13.19 10.66 -5.10
C LYS A 99 13.29 10.60 -3.58
N ASN A 100 12.35 9.89 -2.92
CA ASN A 100 12.25 9.85 -1.46
C ASN A 100 13.30 8.95 -0.81
N PHE A 101 13.91 8.01 -1.52
CA PHE A 101 14.82 7.02 -0.91
C PHE A 101 16.10 6.75 -1.70
N GLN A 102 16.21 7.07 -2.99
CA GLN A 102 17.39 6.74 -3.80
C GLN A 102 18.65 7.51 -3.44
N ARG A 103 18.56 8.63 -2.74
CA ARG A 103 19.74 9.39 -2.28
C ARG A 103 20.51 8.67 -1.17
N ASN A 104 19.90 7.73 -0.48
CA ASN A 104 20.49 6.93 0.58
C ASN A 104 20.55 5.46 0.13
N LEU A 105 21.76 4.97 -0.11
CA LEU A 105 21.98 3.59 -0.61
C LEU A 105 21.43 2.53 0.34
N SER A 106 21.60 2.71 1.65
CA SER A 106 21.07 1.77 2.65
C SER A 106 19.54 1.71 2.62
N LEU A 107 18.89 2.88 2.53
CA LEU A 107 17.44 2.95 2.43
C LEU A 107 16.94 2.37 1.09
N ALA A 108 17.65 2.62 -0.01
CA ALA A 108 17.34 2.03 -1.31
C ALA A 108 17.42 0.49 -1.27
N LEU A 109 18.45 -0.06 -0.61
CA LEU A 109 18.60 -1.50 -0.41
C LEU A 109 17.45 -2.08 0.45
N ILE A 110 17.13 -1.43 1.57
CA ILE A 110 16.01 -1.85 2.43
C ILE A 110 14.70 -1.84 1.64
N CYS A 111 14.41 -0.77 0.89
CA CYS A 111 13.23 -0.69 0.04
C CYS A 111 13.21 -1.81 -1.01
N TYR A 112 14.35 -2.08 -1.67
CA TYR A 112 14.46 -3.17 -2.64
C TYR A 112 14.12 -4.53 -2.02
N LEU A 113 14.68 -4.84 -0.86
CA LEU A 113 14.44 -6.09 -0.14
C LEU A 113 13.02 -6.16 0.47
N ALA A 114 12.40 -5.01 0.75
CA ALA A 114 11.02 -4.89 1.26
C ALA A 114 9.95 -4.81 0.17
N LYS A 115 10.20 -5.38 -1.02
CA LYS A 115 9.24 -5.41 -2.13
C LYS A 115 8.80 -4.01 -2.61
N CYS A 116 9.71 -3.07 -2.74
CA CYS A 116 9.39 -1.77 -3.33
C CYS A 116 9.70 -1.75 -4.84
N LEU A 117 8.74 -1.25 -5.62
CA LEU A 117 8.88 -0.93 -7.03
C LEU A 117 8.89 0.60 -7.19
N PRO A 118 10.06 1.23 -7.41
CA PRO A 118 10.16 2.69 -7.44
C PRO A 118 9.37 3.32 -8.59
N VAL A 119 8.60 4.36 -8.27
CA VAL A 119 7.87 5.19 -9.23
C VAL A 119 8.65 6.46 -9.53
N ASP A 120 8.87 6.76 -10.80
CA ASP A 120 9.39 8.05 -11.25
C ASP A 120 8.22 8.93 -11.69
N ARG A 121 7.83 9.90 -10.85
CA ARG A 121 6.83 10.89 -11.23
C ARG A 121 7.43 11.87 -12.25
N GLY A 122 6.77 12.00 -13.39
CA GLY A 122 7.30 12.78 -14.51
C GLY A 122 8.43 12.09 -15.27
N GLY A 123 8.65 10.78 -15.04
CA GLY A 123 9.58 9.97 -15.82
C GLY A 123 9.08 9.68 -17.23
N SER A 124 9.89 8.96 -18.02
CA SER A 124 9.55 8.62 -19.39
C SER A 124 8.35 7.66 -19.47
N ARG A 125 7.64 7.68 -20.61
CA ARG A 125 6.52 6.77 -20.90
C ARG A 125 6.97 5.31 -20.84
N GLU A 126 8.18 5.02 -21.33
CA GLU A 126 8.78 3.67 -21.32
C GLU A 126 9.09 3.21 -19.89
N GLY A 127 9.54 4.12 -19.02
CA GLY A 127 9.76 3.83 -17.60
C GLY A 127 8.48 3.47 -16.87
N LEU A 128 7.42 4.24 -17.12
CA LEU A 128 6.09 3.95 -16.58
C LEU A 128 5.55 2.62 -17.11
N GLN A 129 5.68 2.36 -18.41
CA GLN A 129 5.24 1.10 -19.02
C GLN A 129 5.94 -0.10 -18.38
N ARG A 130 7.26 -0.05 -18.22
CA ARG A 130 8.03 -1.12 -17.55
C ARG A 130 7.60 -1.33 -16.09
N LEU A 131 7.29 -0.26 -15.36
CA LEU A 131 6.77 -0.38 -13.99
C LEU A 131 5.41 -1.09 -13.98
N LEU A 132 4.49 -0.67 -14.84
CA LEU A 132 3.15 -1.29 -14.96
C LEU A 132 3.26 -2.78 -15.29
N GLU A 133 4.13 -3.16 -16.23
CA GLU A 133 4.36 -4.58 -16.57
C GLU A 133 4.87 -5.39 -15.38
N LYS A 134 5.74 -4.81 -14.52
CA LYS A 134 6.18 -5.45 -13.27
C LYS A 134 5.01 -5.60 -12.28
N CYS A 135 4.18 -4.57 -12.13
CA CYS A 135 2.99 -4.63 -11.28
C CYS A 135 2.00 -5.71 -11.76
N TYR A 136 1.71 -5.77 -13.06
CA TYR A 136 0.86 -6.83 -13.62
C TYR A 136 1.44 -8.21 -13.37
N ARG A 137 2.76 -8.38 -13.49
CA ARG A 137 3.42 -9.66 -13.20
C ARG A 137 3.29 -10.06 -11.74
N VAL A 138 3.40 -9.09 -10.82
CA VAL A 138 3.17 -9.32 -9.37
C VAL A 138 1.74 -9.81 -9.12
N LEU A 139 0.75 -9.16 -9.73
CA LEU A 139 -0.65 -9.57 -9.64
C LEU A 139 -0.89 -10.97 -10.26
N ASP A 140 -0.25 -11.28 -11.39
CA ASP A 140 -0.31 -12.61 -12.01
C ASP A 140 0.31 -13.71 -11.12
N TRP A 141 1.28 -13.37 -10.26
CA TRP A 141 1.78 -14.27 -9.21
C TRP A 141 0.79 -14.46 -8.04
N GLY A 142 -0.36 -13.80 -8.08
CA GLY A 142 -1.35 -13.77 -6.99
C GLY A 142 -0.85 -13.00 -5.77
N GLN A 143 0.13 -12.08 -5.93
CA GLN A 143 0.60 -11.20 -4.86
C GLN A 143 -0.12 -9.85 -4.92
N GLY A 144 -0.11 -9.11 -3.80
CA GLY A 144 -0.82 -7.83 -3.71
C GLY A 144 0.09 -6.62 -3.91
N LEU A 145 -0.54 -5.52 -4.33
CA LEU A 145 0.05 -4.20 -4.42
C LEU A 145 -0.54 -3.27 -3.36
N MET A 146 0.27 -2.40 -2.78
CA MET A 146 -0.20 -1.26 -1.99
C MET A 146 -0.07 0.00 -2.83
N ILE A 147 -1.19 0.66 -3.07
CA ILE A 147 -1.27 1.83 -3.96
C ILE A 147 -2.04 2.91 -3.24
N PHE A 148 -1.41 4.06 -3.00
CA PHE A 148 -2.06 5.23 -2.43
C PHE A 148 -2.87 5.95 -3.51
N PRO A 149 -4.22 5.90 -3.50
CA PRO A 149 -5.04 6.42 -4.59
C PRO A 149 -4.97 7.95 -4.70
N GLU A 150 -4.65 8.65 -3.61
CA GLU A 150 -4.41 10.09 -3.62
C GLU A 150 -3.20 10.50 -4.49
N GLY A 151 -2.34 9.54 -4.87
CA GLY A 151 -1.14 9.80 -5.67
C GLY A 151 -0.08 10.65 -4.95
N GLY A 152 -0.32 11.13 -3.76
CA GLY A 152 0.57 11.93 -2.92
C GLY A 152 0.08 11.97 -1.49
N ARG A 153 0.88 12.56 -0.59
CA ARG A 153 0.45 12.79 0.79
C ARG A 153 -0.55 13.95 0.83
N SER A 154 -1.67 13.75 1.52
CA SER A 154 -2.67 14.80 1.69
C SER A 154 -2.08 16.01 2.42
N ARG A 155 -2.15 17.18 1.80
CA ARG A 155 -1.64 18.42 2.39
C ARG A 155 -2.55 19.00 3.46
N THR A 156 -3.83 18.73 3.37
CA THR A 156 -4.88 19.19 4.31
C THR A 156 -5.03 18.26 5.49
N GLY A 157 -4.40 17.08 5.46
CA GLY A 157 -4.67 16.02 6.43
C GLY A 157 -6.02 15.33 6.23
N ARG A 158 -6.69 15.57 5.11
CA ARG A 158 -7.96 14.95 4.73
C ARG A 158 -7.81 14.23 3.41
N VAL A 159 -8.61 13.19 3.17
CA VAL A 159 -8.69 12.51 1.89
C VAL A 159 -9.20 13.49 0.83
N ASP A 160 -8.42 13.68 -0.23
CA ASP A 160 -8.78 14.59 -1.33
C ASP A 160 -9.71 13.87 -2.31
N ARG A 161 -10.98 14.27 -2.33
CA ARG A 161 -12.02 13.67 -3.20
C ARG A 161 -11.94 14.16 -4.64
N GLU A 162 -11.21 15.23 -4.92
CA GLU A 162 -11.17 15.87 -6.24
C GLU A 162 -9.86 15.55 -6.98
N ASN A 163 -8.73 15.62 -6.25
CA ASN A 163 -7.40 15.44 -6.83
C ASN A 163 -6.82 14.08 -6.45
N PHE A 164 -7.06 13.07 -7.27
CA PHE A 164 -6.59 11.70 -7.05
C PHE A 164 -5.98 11.08 -8.31
N SER A 165 -5.19 10.03 -8.12
CA SER A 165 -4.53 9.30 -9.20
C SER A 165 -5.44 8.20 -9.77
N TYR A 166 -5.48 8.07 -11.09
CA TYR A 166 -6.25 7.01 -11.77
C TYR A 166 -5.50 5.67 -11.85
N GLY A 167 -4.27 5.63 -11.32
CA GLY A 167 -3.40 4.46 -11.45
C GLY A 167 -4.01 3.18 -10.86
N VAL A 168 -4.74 3.27 -9.75
CA VAL A 168 -5.42 2.11 -9.16
C VAL A 168 -6.52 1.57 -10.07
N GLY A 169 -7.31 2.45 -10.68
CA GLY A 169 -8.38 2.06 -11.61
C GLY A 169 -7.88 1.32 -12.84
N ARG A 170 -6.66 1.62 -13.28
CA ARG A 170 -6.04 0.90 -14.40
C ARG A 170 -5.83 -0.59 -14.08
N PHE A 171 -5.42 -0.92 -12.87
CA PHE A 171 -5.25 -2.32 -12.48
C PHE A 171 -6.58 -3.06 -12.39
N LEU A 172 -7.64 -2.39 -11.95
CA LEU A 172 -8.98 -2.97 -11.87
C LEU A 172 -9.63 -3.16 -13.25
N ASP A 173 -9.42 -2.23 -14.16
CA ASP A 173 -9.88 -2.30 -15.56
C ASP A 173 -9.23 -3.50 -16.29
N GLU A 174 -7.93 -3.73 -16.08
CA GLU A 174 -7.17 -4.76 -16.78
C GLU A 174 -7.13 -6.13 -16.06
N LYS A 175 -7.42 -6.20 -14.77
CA LYS A 175 -7.28 -7.42 -13.92
C LYS A 175 -8.52 -7.68 -13.07
N SER A 176 -9.54 -8.29 -13.70
CA SER A 176 -10.83 -8.62 -13.06
C SER A 176 -10.73 -9.55 -11.83
N ARG A 177 -9.57 -10.23 -11.65
CA ARG A 177 -9.32 -11.09 -10.48
C ARG A 177 -8.87 -10.33 -9.23
N CYS A 178 -8.50 -9.05 -9.33
CA CYS A 178 -8.05 -8.30 -8.18
C CYS A 178 -9.23 -7.96 -7.27
N ARG A 179 -9.08 -8.22 -5.96
CA ARG A 179 -9.96 -7.66 -4.93
C ARG A 179 -9.34 -6.40 -4.34
N VAL A 180 -10.17 -5.49 -3.90
CA VAL A 180 -9.74 -4.23 -3.27
C VAL A 180 -9.88 -4.33 -1.77
N MET A 181 -8.85 -3.88 -1.05
CA MET A 181 -8.89 -3.68 0.39
C MET A 181 -8.60 -2.21 0.68
N LEU A 182 -9.51 -1.53 1.30
CA LEU A 182 -9.31 -0.17 1.78
C LEU A 182 -8.71 -0.18 3.17
N VAL A 183 -7.81 0.76 3.42
CA VAL A 183 -7.18 0.93 4.72
C VAL A 183 -7.21 2.41 5.08
N TYR A 184 -7.94 2.77 6.12
CA TYR A 184 -7.85 4.11 6.70
C TYR A 184 -6.91 4.06 7.90
N LEU A 185 -5.84 4.87 7.87
CA LEU A 185 -4.87 5.00 8.94
C LEU A 185 -4.79 6.45 9.41
N ARG A 186 -4.94 6.70 10.71
CA ARG A 186 -4.84 8.03 11.30
C ARG A 186 -4.20 7.97 12.67
N GLY A 187 -3.17 8.80 12.89
CA GLY A 187 -2.61 9.06 14.19
C GLY A 187 -3.38 10.18 14.91
N ASP A 188 -3.49 10.11 16.23
CA ASP A 188 -4.22 11.09 17.04
C ASP A 188 -3.66 12.50 16.91
N GLY A 189 -2.34 12.62 16.72
CA GLY A 189 -1.67 13.91 16.56
C GLY A 189 -1.50 14.37 15.11
N GLN A 190 -2.05 13.64 14.14
CA GLN A 190 -1.90 13.97 12.73
C GLN A 190 -2.98 14.97 12.26
N ALA A 191 -2.68 16.26 12.35
CA ALA A 191 -3.56 17.31 11.81
C ALA A 191 -3.36 17.55 10.30
N ALA A 192 -2.13 17.32 9.79
CA ALA A 192 -1.73 17.52 8.40
C ALA A 192 -0.70 16.46 7.99
N PHE A 193 -0.19 16.55 6.74
CA PHE A 193 0.87 15.67 6.28
C PHE A 193 2.20 15.91 7.00
N GLY A 194 3.00 14.86 7.10
CA GLY A 194 4.33 14.92 7.70
C GLY A 194 5.33 13.96 7.04
N SER A 195 6.59 14.01 7.48
CA SER A 195 7.57 13.00 7.07
C SER A 195 7.44 11.74 7.93
N ILE A 196 7.41 11.92 9.25
CA ILE A 196 7.31 10.84 10.22
C ILE A 196 6.30 11.29 11.30
N PRO A 197 5.40 10.40 11.77
CA PRO A 197 4.53 10.68 12.90
C PRO A 197 5.35 11.01 14.16
N ARG A 198 4.76 11.74 15.10
CA ARG A 198 5.44 12.06 16.36
C ARG A 198 5.78 10.80 17.14
N PHE A 199 6.79 10.89 18.00
CA PHE A 199 7.12 9.82 18.95
C PHE A 199 5.92 9.49 19.83
N GLY A 200 5.67 8.19 20.08
CA GLY A 200 4.56 7.74 20.91
C GLY A 200 3.18 7.84 20.24
N GLU A 201 3.11 8.01 18.92
CA GLU A 201 1.83 8.18 18.21
C GLU A 201 0.92 6.95 18.37
N HIS A 202 -0.34 7.23 18.65
CA HIS A 202 -1.41 6.23 18.68
C HIS A 202 -2.22 6.31 17.41
N PHE A 203 -2.32 5.19 16.70
CA PHE A 203 -3.04 5.09 15.44
C PHE A 203 -4.39 4.39 15.61
N THR A 204 -5.38 4.90 14.93
CA THR A 204 -6.58 4.14 14.55
C THR A 204 -6.39 3.64 13.13
N MET A 205 -6.65 2.36 12.93
CA MET A 205 -6.57 1.70 11.63
C MET A 205 -7.85 0.91 11.38
N THR A 206 -8.48 1.14 10.25
CA THR A 206 -9.66 0.39 9.80
C THR A 206 -9.33 -0.29 8.47
N VAL A 207 -9.76 -1.54 8.32
CA VAL A 207 -9.60 -2.32 7.09
C VAL A 207 -10.97 -2.77 6.59
N GLU A 208 -11.19 -2.72 5.29
CA GLU A 208 -12.47 -3.08 4.67
C GLU A 208 -12.21 -3.75 3.31
N GLU A 209 -12.87 -4.88 3.03
CA GLU A 209 -12.97 -5.38 1.67
C GLU A 209 -14.00 -4.55 0.93
N PHE A 210 -13.63 -4.01 -0.22
CA PHE A 210 -14.46 -3.11 -1.00
C PHE A 210 -14.65 -3.64 -2.43
N ASP A 211 -15.89 -3.76 -2.83
CA ASP A 211 -16.24 -4.05 -4.22
C ASP A 211 -16.63 -2.73 -4.92
N PRO A 212 -15.79 -2.21 -5.83
CA PRO A 212 -16.13 -1.00 -6.56
C PRO A 212 -17.25 -1.22 -7.57
N GLY A 213 -17.76 -2.45 -7.74
CA GLY A 213 -18.75 -2.80 -8.74
C GLY A 213 -18.25 -2.72 -10.18
N GLY A 214 -19.04 -3.17 -11.13
CA GLY A 214 -18.73 -3.04 -12.55
C GLY A 214 -18.82 -1.59 -13.04
N VAL A 215 -17.97 -1.24 -14.01
CA VAL A 215 -18.02 0.02 -14.73
C VAL A 215 -18.06 -0.29 -16.23
N ASP A 216 -19.11 0.17 -16.92
CA ASP A 216 -19.26 -0.08 -18.35
C ASP A 216 -18.30 0.75 -19.20
N GLY A 217 -17.74 0.11 -20.24
CA GLY A 217 -16.81 0.73 -21.16
C GLY A 217 -15.37 0.30 -20.92
N GLY A 218 -14.42 1.19 -21.17
CA GLY A 218 -12.98 0.93 -21.01
C GLY A 218 -12.14 2.20 -21.04
N GLY A 219 -10.84 2.05 -20.76
CA GLY A 219 -9.85 3.11 -20.85
C GLY A 219 -9.95 4.14 -19.72
N LEU A 220 -9.47 5.35 -19.96
CA LEU A 220 -9.32 6.39 -18.94
C LEU A 220 -10.60 6.72 -18.15
N ARG A 221 -11.77 6.67 -18.80
CA ARG A 221 -13.05 6.94 -18.13
C ARG A 221 -13.36 5.90 -17.07
N VAL A 222 -13.18 4.62 -17.39
CA VAL A 222 -13.39 3.51 -16.48
C VAL A 222 -12.35 3.54 -15.34
N GLN A 223 -11.09 3.78 -15.67
CA GLN A 223 -10.01 3.88 -14.69
C GLN A 223 -10.26 5.01 -13.68
N ARG A 224 -10.71 6.17 -14.16
CA ARG A 224 -11.09 7.31 -13.31
C ARG A 224 -12.26 6.96 -12.40
N GLU A 225 -13.27 6.29 -12.92
CA GLU A 225 -14.46 5.93 -12.16
C GLU A 225 -14.14 4.93 -11.03
N TYR A 226 -13.34 3.89 -11.29
CA TYR A 226 -12.86 3.00 -10.25
C TYR A 226 -12.08 3.75 -9.16
N ALA A 227 -11.15 4.61 -9.56
CA ALA A 227 -10.36 5.39 -8.61
C ALA A 227 -11.25 6.34 -7.79
N ARG A 228 -12.25 6.98 -8.41
CA ARG A 228 -13.23 7.84 -7.74
C ARG A 228 -13.99 7.08 -6.66
N ARG A 229 -14.57 5.92 -6.98
CA ARG A 229 -15.32 5.08 -6.02
C ARG A 229 -14.45 4.68 -4.81
N ILE A 230 -13.20 4.32 -5.06
CA ILE A 230 -12.21 3.99 -4.01
C ILE A 230 -11.96 5.20 -3.10
N VAL A 231 -11.68 6.37 -3.68
CA VAL A 231 -11.39 7.59 -2.92
C VAL A 231 -12.63 8.06 -2.14
N GLU A 232 -13.81 8.00 -2.72
CA GLU A 232 -15.07 8.33 -2.04
C GLU A 232 -15.32 7.43 -0.83
N ARG A 233 -15.08 6.11 -0.95
CA ARG A 233 -15.24 5.21 0.19
C ARG A 233 -14.18 5.46 1.27
N LEU A 234 -12.92 5.72 0.88
CA LEU A 234 -11.87 6.13 1.84
C LEU A 234 -12.23 7.42 2.59
N ALA A 235 -12.79 8.40 1.89
CA ALA A 235 -13.27 9.62 2.51
C ALA A 235 -14.48 9.36 3.43
N GLY A 236 -15.34 8.40 3.09
CA GLY A 236 -16.40 7.93 3.99
C GLY A 236 -15.85 7.30 5.27
N MET A 237 -14.80 6.46 5.17
CA MET A 237 -14.11 5.89 6.35
C MET A 237 -13.47 6.99 7.21
N GLU A 238 -12.98 8.07 6.59
CA GLU A 238 -12.50 9.25 7.31
C GLU A 238 -13.61 9.97 8.05
N ASP A 239 -14.77 10.18 7.40
CA ASP A 239 -15.93 10.82 8.04
C ASP A 239 -16.43 9.99 9.23
N GLU A 240 -16.48 8.65 9.10
CA GLU A 240 -16.80 7.71 10.19
C GLU A 240 -15.80 7.83 11.37
N TYR A 241 -14.50 7.96 11.07
CA TYR A 241 -13.46 8.15 12.08
C TYR A 241 -13.69 9.45 12.89
N PHE A 242 -13.99 10.55 12.22
CA PHE A 242 -14.21 11.83 12.90
C PHE A 242 -15.54 11.87 13.66
N ALA A 243 -16.61 11.28 13.11
CA ALA A 243 -17.90 11.16 13.79
C ALA A 243 -17.82 10.34 15.08
N GLY A 244 -16.98 9.30 15.12
CA GLY A 244 -16.77 8.50 16.32
C GLY A 244 -15.91 9.14 17.41
N ARG A 245 -15.41 10.37 17.20
CA ARG A 245 -14.56 11.14 18.14
C ARG A 245 -15.20 12.42 18.68
N GLY A 246 -16.35 12.80 18.16
CA GLY A 246 -17.17 13.89 18.70
C GLY A 246 -18.07 13.36 19.79
#